data_c1b707808aa529ab254dcdfb43b2fbdd
#
_entry.id   c1b707808aa529ab254dcdfb43b2fbdd
#
_cell.length_a   1.000
_cell.length_b   1.000
_cell.length_c   1.000
_cell.angle_alpha   90.00
_cell.angle_beta   90.00
_cell.angle_gamma   90.00
#
_symmetry.space_group_name_H-M   'P 1'
#
loop_
_entity.id
_entity.type
_entity.pdbx_description
1 polymer ?
#
loop_
_entity_poly.entity_id
_entity_poly.type
_entity_poly.pdbx_seq_one_letter_code
_entity_poly.pdbx_strand_id
1 'polypeptide(L)'
;MRVLLIGSDSSLGLALADHLKRWGRHELESVSSSVSRWKSERHAKKVVRRARADIVVDVRLQGAIDSGELINELDVERSHWLAKACQRSDASYFLVSSARVFAGDAERGYREQDPPDNPETVGRLLAAAETRASETCERHVVLRLGPVFSAAGVNVLSHMLEQL
;
A
#
# COMPACT_ATOMS: atom_id res chain seq x y z
N MET A 1 16.78 9.89 -6.37
CA MET A 1 16.32 8.59 -5.84
C MET A 1 15.39 7.96 -6.86
N ARG A 2 15.41 6.64 -6.95
CA ARG A 2 14.48 5.86 -7.78
C ARG A 2 13.35 5.33 -6.90
N VAL A 3 12.13 5.70 -7.26
CA VAL A 3 10.90 5.31 -6.57
C VAL A 3 10.14 4.29 -7.42
N LEU A 4 9.82 3.15 -6.86
CA LEU A 4 8.94 2.15 -7.44
C LEU A 4 7.57 2.25 -6.75
N LEU A 5 6.55 2.67 -7.48
CA LEU A 5 5.18 2.79 -6.99
C LEU A 5 4.35 1.58 -7.44
N ILE A 6 3.83 0.83 -6.49
CA ILE A 6 2.98 -0.35 -6.71
C ILE A 6 1.52 0.00 -6.37
N GLY A 7 0.60 -0.26 -7.30
CA GLY A 7 -0.81 0.16 -7.20
C GLY A 7 -1.05 1.56 -7.77
N SER A 8 -0.27 1.91 -8.80
CA SER A 8 -0.27 3.26 -9.39
C SER A 8 -1.57 3.67 -10.08
N ASP A 9 -2.48 2.75 -10.30
CA ASP A 9 -3.81 2.94 -10.91
C ASP A 9 -4.92 3.24 -9.90
N SER A 10 -4.66 3.12 -8.59
CA SER A 10 -5.58 3.57 -7.55
C SER A 10 -5.64 5.10 -7.45
N SER A 11 -6.70 5.66 -6.83
CA SER A 11 -6.82 7.10 -6.61
C SER A 11 -5.59 7.70 -5.93
N LEU A 12 -5.11 7.05 -4.87
CA LEU A 12 -3.89 7.44 -4.17
C LEU A 12 -2.65 7.30 -5.06
N GLY A 13 -2.55 6.18 -5.80
CA GLY A 13 -1.43 5.91 -6.70
C GLY A 13 -1.31 6.94 -7.82
N LEU A 14 -2.44 7.33 -8.43
CA LEU A 14 -2.51 8.37 -9.46
C LEU A 14 -2.07 9.73 -8.90
N ALA A 15 -2.60 10.13 -7.74
CA ALA A 15 -2.26 11.39 -7.10
C ALA A 15 -0.76 11.45 -6.73
N LEU A 16 -0.23 10.38 -6.16
CA LEU A 16 1.18 10.29 -5.78
C LEU A 16 2.09 10.31 -7.02
N ALA A 17 1.73 9.57 -8.08
CA ALA A 17 2.48 9.56 -9.34
C ALA A 17 2.51 10.95 -10.00
N ASP A 18 1.37 11.65 -10.03
CA ASP A 18 1.28 13.01 -10.57
C ASP A 18 2.14 13.99 -9.75
N HIS A 19 2.04 13.93 -8.43
CA HIS A 19 2.85 14.77 -7.53
C HIS A 19 4.34 14.55 -7.71
N LEU A 20 4.78 13.30 -7.73
CA LEU A 20 6.20 12.95 -7.91
C LEU A 20 6.73 13.38 -9.28
N LYS A 21 5.93 13.31 -10.33
CA LYS A 21 6.30 13.78 -11.67
C LYS A 21 6.41 15.31 -11.76
N ARG A 22 5.49 16.04 -11.11
CA ARG A 22 5.46 17.51 -11.18
C ARG A 22 6.51 18.17 -10.29
N TRP A 23 6.70 17.65 -9.09
CA TRP A 23 7.47 18.32 -8.04
C TRP A 23 8.69 17.53 -7.58
N GLY A 24 8.73 16.24 -7.92
CA GLY A 24 9.79 15.34 -7.49
C GLY A 24 11.03 15.42 -8.40
N ARG A 25 12.21 15.43 -7.79
CA ARG A 25 13.49 15.20 -8.49
C ARG A 25 13.84 13.71 -8.45
N HIS A 26 12.85 12.85 -8.72
CA HIS A 26 12.97 11.41 -8.55
C HIS A 26 12.62 10.70 -9.85
N GLU A 27 13.33 9.62 -10.13
CA GLU A 27 12.94 8.69 -11.20
C GLU A 27 11.79 7.83 -10.65
N LEU A 28 10.65 7.84 -11.34
CA LEU A 28 9.47 7.08 -10.96
C LEU A 28 9.23 5.93 -11.94
N GLU A 29 9.23 4.71 -11.42
CA GLU A 29 8.68 3.52 -12.11
C GLU A 29 7.34 3.17 -11.45
N SER A 30 6.32 2.94 -12.27
CA SER A 30 4.95 2.70 -11.81
C SER A 30 4.46 1.33 -12.25
N VAL A 31 3.83 0.60 -11.33
CA VAL A 31 3.23 -0.72 -11.56
C VAL A 31 1.79 -0.68 -11.11
N SER A 32 0.85 -0.97 -12.00
CA SER A 32 -0.58 -1.01 -11.69
C SER A 32 -0.94 -2.18 -10.77
N SER A 33 -2.10 -2.12 -10.13
CA SER A 33 -2.63 -3.18 -9.28
C SER A 33 -2.84 -4.48 -10.06
N SER A 34 -3.31 -4.39 -11.31
CA SER A 34 -3.51 -5.56 -12.19
C SER A 34 -2.19 -6.27 -12.52
N VAL A 35 -1.12 -5.54 -12.81
CA VAL A 35 0.22 -6.07 -13.11
C VAL A 35 0.88 -6.63 -11.84
N SER A 36 0.57 -6.07 -10.67
CA SER A 36 1.12 -6.50 -9.38
C SER A 36 0.40 -7.70 -8.75
N ARG A 37 -0.57 -8.31 -9.44
CA ARG A 37 -1.23 -9.56 -9.02
C ARG A 37 -0.32 -10.79 -9.20
N TRP A 38 0.90 -10.70 -8.69
CA TRP A 38 1.88 -11.78 -8.77
C TRP A 38 1.41 -13.03 -8.04
N LYS A 39 1.82 -14.17 -8.59
CA LYS A 39 1.52 -15.50 -8.00
C LYS A 39 2.71 -16.09 -7.24
N SER A 40 3.83 -15.39 -7.18
CA SER A 40 5.04 -15.87 -6.50
C SER A 40 5.99 -14.74 -6.11
N GLU A 41 6.77 -14.96 -5.06
CA GLU A 41 7.85 -14.10 -4.59
C GLU A 41 8.87 -13.74 -5.70
N ARG A 42 9.13 -14.69 -6.62
CA ARG A 42 10.09 -14.48 -7.72
C ARG A 42 9.73 -13.28 -8.58
N HIS A 43 8.43 -13.05 -8.83
CA HIS A 43 7.99 -11.92 -9.64
C HIS A 43 8.19 -10.59 -8.91
N ALA A 44 7.80 -10.47 -7.65
CA ALA A 44 8.03 -9.29 -6.84
C ALA A 44 9.52 -8.94 -6.77
N LYS A 45 10.38 -9.94 -6.49
CA LYS A 45 11.83 -9.78 -6.48
C LYS A 45 12.38 -9.28 -7.82
N LYS A 46 11.86 -9.82 -8.95
CA LYS A 46 12.29 -9.40 -10.30
C LYS A 46 11.96 -7.94 -10.56
N VAL A 47 10.76 -7.48 -10.18
CA VAL A 47 10.31 -6.10 -10.39
C VAL A 47 11.17 -5.13 -9.59
N VAL A 48 11.31 -5.33 -8.27
CA VAL A 48 12.13 -4.47 -7.40
C VAL A 48 13.58 -4.40 -7.89
N ARG A 49 14.17 -5.54 -8.26
CA ARG A 49 15.54 -5.58 -8.77
C ARG A 49 15.71 -4.84 -10.10
N ARG A 50 14.73 -4.97 -11.02
CA ARG A 50 14.81 -4.29 -12.33
C ARG A 50 14.67 -2.79 -12.19
N ALA A 51 13.77 -2.33 -11.34
CA ALA A 51 13.59 -0.92 -11.02
C ALA A 51 14.84 -0.30 -10.37
N ARG A 52 15.71 -1.12 -9.76
CA ARG A 52 16.83 -0.64 -8.94
C ARG A 52 16.36 0.42 -7.95
N ALA A 53 15.18 0.19 -7.36
CA ALA A 53 14.51 1.15 -6.52
C ALA A 53 15.31 1.43 -5.24
N ASP A 54 15.42 2.71 -4.87
CA ASP A 54 15.88 3.13 -3.55
C ASP A 54 14.73 3.07 -2.54
N ILE A 55 13.50 3.30 -3.04
CA ILE A 55 12.26 3.27 -2.27
C ILE A 55 11.19 2.52 -3.06
N VAL A 56 10.48 1.62 -2.40
CA VAL A 56 9.27 0.96 -2.91
C VAL A 56 8.07 1.45 -2.10
N VAL A 57 7.08 2.04 -2.76
CA VAL A 57 5.83 2.50 -2.15
C VAL A 57 4.70 1.59 -2.62
N ASP A 58 4.10 0.87 -1.68
CA ASP A 58 3.01 -0.07 -1.93
C ASP A 58 1.69 0.51 -1.45
N VAL A 59 0.84 0.97 -2.39
CA VAL A 59 -0.47 1.56 -2.09
C VAL A 59 -1.62 0.61 -2.40
N ARG A 60 -1.36 -0.66 -2.74
CA ARG A 60 -2.38 -1.61 -3.20
C ARG A 60 -3.45 -1.89 -2.16
N LEU A 61 -3.10 -2.07 -0.90
CA LEU A 61 -4.06 -2.40 0.16
C LEU A 61 -5.02 -1.24 0.40
N GLN A 62 -4.52 -0.04 0.58
CA GLN A 62 -5.36 1.15 0.71
C GLN A 62 -6.17 1.40 -0.57
N GLY A 63 -5.57 1.26 -1.74
CA GLY A 63 -6.26 1.43 -3.02
C GLY A 63 -7.42 0.46 -3.22
N ALA A 64 -7.26 -0.80 -2.83
CA ALA A 64 -8.35 -1.80 -2.85
C ALA A 64 -9.48 -1.41 -1.90
N ILE A 65 -9.16 -0.96 -0.68
CA ILE A 65 -10.14 -0.50 0.30
C ILE A 65 -10.92 0.72 -0.21
N ASP A 66 -10.22 1.70 -0.77
CA ASP A 66 -10.85 2.93 -1.29
C ASP A 66 -11.78 2.65 -2.49
N SER A 67 -11.46 1.63 -3.30
CA SER A 67 -12.29 1.19 -4.42
C SER A 67 -13.40 0.20 -4.03
N GLY A 68 -13.50 -0.17 -2.75
CA GLY A 68 -14.47 -1.16 -2.27
C GLY A 68 -14.13 -2.62 -2.61
N GLU A 69 -12.91 -2.87 -3.10
CA GLU A 69 -12.43 -4.23 -3.34
C GLU A 69 -12.07 -4.94 -2.03
N LEU A 70 -12.31 -6.26 -2.00
CA LEU A 70 -11.90 -7.08 -0.86
C LEU A 70 -10.43 -7.46 -0.98
N ILE A 71 -9.69 -7.23 0.09
CA ILE A 71 -8.33 -7.76 0.25
C ILE A 71 -8.39 -9.20 0.77
N ASN A 72 -7.37 -9.99 0.48
CA ASN A 72 -7.28 -11.40 0.85
C ASN A 72 -5.85 -11.79 1.28
N GLU A 73 -5.67 -13.03 1.73
CA GLU A 73 -4.37 -13.55 2.19
C GLU A 73 -3.25 -13.42 1.14
N LEU A 74 -3.59 -13.55 -0.14
CA LEU A 74 -2.57 -13.41 -1.18
C LEU A 74 -2.09 -11.96 -1.34
N ASP A 75 -2.92 -10.98 -1.00
CA ASP A 75 -2.50 -9.57 -1.00
C ASP A 75 -1.53 -9.30 0.15
N VAL A 76 -1.74 -9.93 1.30
CA VAL A 76 -0.79 -9.94 2.44
C VAL A 76 0.53 -10.59 2.03
N GLU A 77 0.47 -11.74 1.36
CA GLU A 77 1.67 -12.43 0.85
C GLU A 77 2.45 -11.57 -0.16
N ARG A 78 1.77 -10.86 -1.04
CA ARG A 78 2.40 -9.96 -2.00
C ARG A 78 3.15 -8.81 -1.32
N SER A 79 2.57 -8.22 -0.26
CA SER A 79 3.25 -7.20 0.54
C SER A 79 4.47 -7.77 1.26
N HIS A 80 4.39 -8.98 1.79
CA HIS A 80 5.53 -9.71 2.36
C HIS A 80 6.63 -9.96 1.31
N TRP A 81 6.28 -10.38 0.09
CA TRP A 81 7.26 -10.58 -0.99
C TRP A 81 7.97 -9.30 -1.38
N LEU A 82 7.26 -8.16 -1.38
CA LEU A 82 7.86 -6.84 -1.60
C LEU A 82 8.82 -6.47 -0.48
N ALA A 83 8.42 -6.64 0.78
CA ALA A 83 9.28 -6.40 1.94
C ALA A 83 10.57 -7.23 1.86
N LYS A 84 10.47 -8.54 1.54
CA LYS A 84 11.63 -9.40 1.29
C LYS A 84 12.51 -8.93 0.15
N ALA A 85 11.90 -8.47 -0.93
CA ALA A 85 12.64 -7.98 -2.09
C ALA A 85 13.40 -6.69 -1.75
N CYS A 86 12.78 -5.78 -0.99
CA CYS A 86 13.40 -4.55 -0.50
C CYS A 86 14.57 -4.85 0.43
N GLN A 87 14.39 -5.72 1.43
CA GLN A 87 15.48 -6.13 2.34
C GLN A 87 16.69 -6.68 1.58
N ARG A 88 16.47 -7.50 0.54
CA ARG A 88 17.56 -8.07 -0.28
C ARG A 88 18.23 -7.07 -1.22
N SER A 89 17.59 -5.96 -1.53
CA SER A 89 18.07 -4.94 -2.47
C SER A 89 18.51 -3.66 -1.77
N ASP A 90 18.53 -3.65 -0.43
CA ASP A 90 18.80 -2.47 0.41
C ASP A 90 17.90 -1.27 0.09
N ALA A 91 16.66 -1.53 -0.35
CA ALA A 91 15.64 -0.54 -0.61
C ALA A 91 14.76 -0.32 0.62
N SER A 92 14.25 0.90 0.80
CA SER A 92 13.25 1.19 1.82
C SER A 92 11.87 0.74 1.34
N TYR A 93 11.08 0.13 2.23
CA TYR A 93 9.73 -0.32 1.94
C TYR A 93 8.69 0.51 2.67
N PHE A 94 7.83 1.20 1.92
CA PHE A 94 6.72 1.99 2.43
C PHE A 94 5.41 1.25 2.14
N LEU A 95 4.83 0.66 3.18
CA LEU A 95 3.51 0.02 3.11
C LEU A 95 2.43 1.05 3.47
N VAL A 96 1.56 1.36 2.53
CA VAL A 96 0.37 2.16 2.80
C VAL A 96 -0.74 1.21 3.22
N SER A 97 -0.98 1.20 4.53
CA SER A 97 -2.04 0.48 5.22
C SER A 97 -3.25 1.41 5.43
N SER A 98 -4.25 0.96 6.15
CA SER A 98 -5.48 1.69 6.39
C SER A 98 -5.77 1.88 7.87
N ALA A 99 -6.44 2.98 8.22
CA ALA A 99 -7.02 3.18 9.54
C ALA A 99 -8.04 2.09 9.91
N ARG A 100 -8.49 1.27 8.96
CA ARG A 100 -9.34 0.10 9.20
C ARG A 100 -8.65 -1.04 9.97
N VAL A 101 -7.37 -0.91 10.32
CA VAL A 101 -6.72 -1.76 11.33
C VAL A 101 -7.33 -1.58 12.71
N PHE A 102 -8.01 -0.45 12.95
CA PHE A 102 -8.66 -0.11 14.20
C PHE A 102 -10.17 -0.35 14.14
N ALA A 103 -10.74 -0.78 15.28
CA ALA A 103 -12.19 -1.00 15.42
C ALA A 103 -13.00 0.32 15.38
N GLY A 104 -12.40 1.42 15.81
CA GLY A 104 -13.03 2.73 15.80
C GLY A 104 -13.86 3.02 17.05
N ASP A 105 -13.75 2.19 18.09
CA ASP A 105 -14.54 2.26 19.34
C ASP A 105 -13.75 2.81 20.55
N ALA A 106 -12.51 3.23 20.34
CA ALA A 106 -11.69 3.81 21.39
C ALA A 106 -12.28 5.16 21.86
N GLU A 107 -12.34 5.38 23.18
CA GLU A 107 -12.80 6.64 23.79
C GLU A 107 -11.92 7.85 23.44
N ARG A 108 -10.70 7.60 23.00
CA ARG A 108 -9.71 8.61 22.55
C ARG A 108 -9.29 8.36 21.11
N GLY A 109 -8.67 9.36 20.49
CA GLY A 109 -8.01 9.16 19.18
C GLY A 109 -6.91 8.10 19.25
N TYR A 110 -6.81 7.28 18.22
CA TYR A 110 -5.72 6.31 18.06
C TYR A 110 -4.37 7.00 17.85
N ARG A 111 -3.31 6.37 18.32
CA ARG A 111 -1.92 6.79 18.18
C ARG A 111 -1.16 5.79 17.33
N GLU A 112 0.02 6.18 16.84
CA GLU A 112 0.88 5.33 16.01
C GLU A 112 1.29 4.02 16.72
N GLN A 113 1.46 4.05 18.04
CA GLN A 113 1.87 2.89 18.84
C GLN A 113 0.71 1.97 19.22
N ASP A 114 -0.53 2.40 19.01
CA ASP A 114 -1.68 1.57 19.36
C ASP A 114 -1.70 0.30 18.49
N PRO A 115 -1.88 -0.87 19.11
CA PRO A 115 -1.96 -2.11 18.36
C PRO A 115 -3.23 -2.14 17.51
N PRO A 116 -3.18 -2.77 16.33
CA PRO A 116 -4.39 -3.11 15.56
C PRO A 116 -5.38 -3.88 16.43
N ASP A 117 -6.64 -3.45 16.47
CA ASP A 117 -7.69 -4.02 17.31
C ASP A 117 -9.00 -4.37 16.57
N ASN A 118 -9.06 -4.11 15.25
CA ASN A 118 -10.24 -4.45 14.46
C ASN A 118 -10.37 -5.97 14.26
N PRO A 119 -11.43 -6.62 14.81
CA PRO A 119 -11.65 -8.06 14.72
C PRO A 119 -12.16 -8.52 13.35
N GLU A 120 -12.57 -7.61 12.47
CA GLU A 120 -13.04 -7.94 11.13
C GLU A 120 -11.91 -8.52 10.26
N THR A 121 -12.28 -9.25 9.23
CA THR A 121 -11.31 -9.87 8.30
C THR A 121 -10.36 -8.84 7.70
N VAL A 122 -10.87 -7.67 7.29
CA VAL A 122 -10.04 -6.61 6.72
C VAL A 122 -9.00 -6.09 7.73
N GLY A 123 -9.41 -5.86 8.99
CA GLY A 123 -8.50 -5.42 10.05
C GLY A 123 -7.39 -6.43 10.32
N ARG A 124 -7.75 -7.72 10.43
CA ARG A 124 -6.78 -8.81 10.62
C ARG A 124 -5.79 -8.95 9.47
N LEU A 125 -6.25 -8.83 8.22
CA LEU A 125 -5.38 -8.91 7.04
C LEU A 125 -4.42 -7.72 6.96
N LEU A 126 -4.89 -6.51 7.24
CA LEU A 126 -4.05 -5.33 7.32
C LEU A 126 -2.99 -5.46 8.42
N ALA A 127 -3.39 -5.86 9.63
CA ALA A 127 -2.47 -6.11 10.74
C ALA A 127 -1.41 -7.16 10.39
N ALA A 128 -1.81 -8.25 9.73
CA ALA A 128 -0.87 -9.27 9.27
C ALA A 128 0.12 -8.73 8.22
N ALA A 129 -0.32 -7.87 7.30
CA ALA A 129 0.56 -7.23 6.31
C ALA A 129 1.57 -6.28 6.98
N GLU A 130 1.13 -5.47 7.95
CA GLU A 130 1.98 -4.57 8.73
C GLU A 130 3.05 -5.34 9.51
N THR A 131 2.64 -6.38 10.24
CA THR A 131 3.54 -7.25 11.01
C THR A 131 4.60 -7.88 10.12
N ARG A 132 4.17 -8.49 9.01
CA ARG A 132 5.12 -9.12 8.06
C ARG A 132 6.07 -8.12 7.40
N ALA A 133 5.60 -6.89 7.13
CA ALA A 133 6.46 -5.83 6.58
C ALA A 133 7.54 -5.43 7.58
N SER A 134 7.15 -5.19 8.85
CA SER A 134 8.06 -4.76 9.92
C SER A 134 9.07 -5.84 10.32
N GLU A 135 8.65 -7.09 10.40
CA GLU A 135 9.54 -8.22 10.74
C GLU A 135 10.52 -8.59 9.62
N THR A 136 10.20 -8.22 8.37
CA THR A 136 10.95 -8.68 7.19
C THR A 136 11.90 -7.65 6.62
N CYS A 137 11.53 -6.37 6.63
CA CYS A 137 12.31 -5.30 6.05
C CYS A 137 12.73 -4.30 7.16
N GLU A 138 14.02 -4.25 7.45
CA GLU A 138 14.55 -3.37 8.48
C GLU A 138 14.25 -1.88 8.18
N ARG A 139 14.38 -1.50 6.90
CA ARG A 139 14.10 -0.14 6.41
C ARG A 139 12.66 -0.04 5.92
N HIS A 140 11.69 -0.14 6.83
CA HIS A 140 10.28 -0.04 6.51
C HIS A 140 9.62 1.19 7.15
N VAL A 141 8.50 1.60 6.53
CA VAL A 141 7.56 2.56 7.09
C VAL A 141 6.15 2.02 6.82
N VAL A 142 5.29 2.02 7.84
CA VAL A 142 3.87 1.74 7.71
C VAL A 142 3.10 3.05 7.84
N LEU A 143 2.30 3.38 6.82
CA LEU A 143 1.44 4.56 6.81
C LEU A 143 -0.02 4.09 6.88
N ARG A 144 -0.70 4.37 7.98
CA ARG A 144 -2.14 4.07 8.17
C ARG A 144 -2.95 5.28 7.74
N LEU A 145 -3.64 5.18 6.61
CA LEU A 145 -4.45 6.27 6.07
C LEU A 145 -5.95 6.05 6.33
N GLY A 146 -6.67 7.14 6.54
CA GLY A 146 -8.13 7.17 6.43
C GLY A 146 -8.57 7.03 4.97
N PRO A 147 -9.89 7.13 4.68
CA PRO A 147 -10.41 7.11 3.32
C PRO A 147 -9.76 8.21 2.46
N VAL A 148 -9.32 7.85 1.26
CA VAL A 148 -8.70 8.79 0.33
C VAL A 148 -9.75 9.28 -0.67
N PHE A 149 -9.91 10.61 -0.75
CA PHE A 149 -10.80 11.27 -1.69
C PHE A 149 -9.98 11.94 -2.80
N SER A 150 -10.36 11.69 -4.04
CA SER A 150 -9.68 12.25 -5.20
C SER A 150 -10.68 12.48 -6.34
N ALA A 151 -10.42 13.49 -7.17
CA ALA A 151 -11.16 13.69 -8.41
C ALA A 151 -10.80 12.66 -9.49
N ALA A 152 -9.70 11.92 -9.32
CA ALA A 152 -9.25 10.90 -10.25
C ALA A 152 -9.29 9.51 -9.59
N GLY A 153 -9.61 8.49 -10.39
CA GLY A 153 -9.68 7.11 -9.96
C GLY A 153 -10.98 6.77 -9.20
N VAL A 154 -11.11 5.49 -8.85
CA VAL A 154 -12.26 4.97 -8.12
C VAL A 154 -12.05 5.14 -6.62
N ASN A 155 -12.98 5.78 -5.94
CA ASN A 155 -12.97 6.01 -4.49
C ASN A 155 -14.41 6.23 -3.98
N VAL A 156 -14.57 6.39 -2.67
CA VAL A 156 -15.89 6.55 -2.04
C VAL A 156 -16.71 7.67 -2.68
N LEU A 157 -16.08 8.80 -3.03
CA LEU A 157 -16.79 9.93 -3.63
C LEU A 157 -17.30 9.59 -5.04
N SER A 158 -16.49 8.92 -5.88
CA SER A 158 -16.94 8.51 -7.23
C SER A 158 -18.11 7.53 -7.16
N HIS A 159 -18.07 6.57 -6.22
CA HIS A 159 -19.20 5.65 -6.00
C HIS A 159 -20.48 6.36 -5.56
N MET A 160 -20.37 7.36 -4.68
CA MET A 160 -21.55 8.15 -4.27
C MET A 160 -22.16 8.94 -5.44
N LEU A 161 -21.32 9.49 -6.32
CA LEU A 161 -21.79 10.25 -7.49
C LEU A 161 -22.43 9.36 -8.56
N GLU A 162 -22.03 8.10 -8.67
CA GLU A 162 -22.66 7.13 -9.58
C GLU A 162 -24.06 6.70 -9.15
N GLN A 163 -24.45 6.94 -7.90
CA GLN A 163 -25.74 6.56 -7.33
C GLN A 163 -26.78 7.71 -7.39
N LEU A 164 -26.38 8.90 -7.85
CA LEU A 164 -27.25 10.07 -8.04
C LEU A 164 -27.82 10.15 -9.45
#